data_13c5d726f261639acdf5a43a0ff5c558
#
_entry.id   13c5d726f261639acdf5a43a0ff5c558
#
_cell.length_a   1.000
_cell.length_b   1.000
_cell.length_c   1.000
_cell.angle_alpha   90.00
_cell.angle_beta   90.00
_cell.angle_gamma   90.00
#
_symmetry.space_group_name_H-M   'P 1'
#
loop_
_entity.id
_entity.type
_entity.pdbx_description
1 polymer ?
#
loop_
_entity_poly.entity_id
_entity_poly.type
_entity_poly.pdbx_seq_one_letter_code
_entity_poly.pdbx_strand_id
1 'polypeptide(L)'
;MSRVPKPETIRFSGEVLAVKGRIHLIRSFDQLSHQYQGYTLVLRDDEAPETVRRIAIGPGAHTKHQFRIGDRVSGTAHRVPDPVTEWAEFYRVSGLRLERRGPEGQQRPPDPEGGIAVSLEVYRANGHRRLDAKTCIEQCARCPWGLTMATEIILDQWNPSKTKWRFETHCYGPRGCPRYKAGPPRRVPGRKPGMVWIDDDIEREERDGE
;
A
#
# COMPACT_ATOMS: atom_id res chain seq x y z
N MET A 1 -22.42 17.85 -22.20
CA MET A 1 -21.15 17.56 -21.46
C MET A 1 -21.48 17.60 -19.98
N SER A 2 -21.59 16.45 -19.34
CA SER A 2 -21.85 16.36 -17.89
C SER A 2 -20.59 16.84 -17.15
N ARG A 3 -20.73 17.86 -16.29
CA ARG A 3 -19.67 18.36 -15.43
C ARG A 3 -19.29 17.25 -14.45
N VAL A 4 -18.08 16.71 -14.56
CA VAL A 4 -17.55 15.82 -13.54
C VAL A 4 -17.58 16.58 -12.19
N PRO A 5 -18.23 16.05 -11.17
CA PRO A 5 -18.31 16.74 -9.88
C PRO A 5 -16.90 16.99 -9.35
N LYS A 6 -16.68 18.20 -8.80
CA LYS A 6 -15.41 18.57 -8.19
C LYS A 6 -15.14 17.60 -7.03
N PRO A 7 -13.94 16.97 -6.94
CA PRO A 7 -13.65 16.03 -5.86
C PRO A 7 -13.77 16.73 -4.50
N GLU A 8 -14.35 16.04 -3.54
CA GLU A 8 -14.42 16.50 -2.16
C GLU A 8 -13.02 16.80 -1.65
N THR A 9 -12.85 17.97 -1.04
CA THR A 9 -11.59 18.41 -0.45
C THR A 9 -11.75 18.46 1.05
N ILE A 10 -10.79 17.87 1.77
CA ILE A 10 -10.74 17.89 3.22
C ILE A 10 -9.49 18.60 3.73
N ARG A 11 -9.59 19.23 4.88
CA ARG A 11 -8.43 19.51 5.73
C ARG A 11 -8.25 18.32 6.66
N PHE A 12 -7.02 17.96 6.94
CA PHE A 12 -6.71 16.91 7.89
C PHE A 12 -5.59 17.36 8.84
N SER A 13 -5.67 16.89 10.05
CA SER A 13 -4.63 16.92 11.06
C SER A 13 -4.69 15.64 11.85
N GLY A 14 -3.55 15.05 12.18
CA GLY A 14 -3.55 13.78 12.89
C GLY A 14 -2.16 13.23 13.22
N GLU A 15 -2.18 12.21 14.07
CA GLU A 15 -1.01 11.43 14.43
C GLU A 15 -0.78 10.29 13.44
N VAL A 16 0.43 10.14 12.95
CA VAL A 16 0.84 9.04 12.08
C VAL A 16 0.89 7.74 12.87
N LEU A 17 0.02 6.80 12.54
CA LEU A 17 -0.03 5.45 13.09
C LEU A 17 0.84 4.47 12.30
N ALA A 18 0.97 4.70 11.00
CA ALA A 18 1.83 3.91 10.11
C ALA A 18 2.19 4.71 8.84
N VAL A 19 3.33 4.39 8.27
CA VAL A 19 3.73 4.82 6.93
C VAL A 19 3.92 3.56 6.09
N LYS A 20 3.17 3.45 5.00
CA LYS A 20 3.15 2.26 4.16
C LYS A 20 3.52 2.60 2.73
N GLY A 21 4.27 1.72 2.06
CA GLY A 21 4.47 1.85 0.62
C GLY A 21 3.11 1.84 -0.10
N ARG A 22 2.94 2.76 -1.04
CA ARG A 22 1.78 2.83 -1.91
C ARG A 22 2.15 2.26 -3.27
N ILE A 23 1.75 1.03 -3.48
CA ILE A 23 2.09 0.23 -4.64
C ILE A 23 0.78 -0.26 -5.27
N HIS A 24 0.66 -0.09 -6.56
CA HIS A 24 -0.44 -0.58 -7.36
C HIS A 24 0.00 -1.80 -8.15
N LEU A 25 -0.80 -2.83 -8.16
CA LEU A 25 -0.51 -4.09 -8.82
C LEU A 25 -1.41 -4.26 -10.04
N ILE A 26 -0.83 -4.54 -11.19
CA ILE A 26 -1.55 -4.95 -12.39
C ILE A 26 -1.22 -6.40 -12.66
N ARG A 27 -2.24 -7.20 -12.84
CA ARG A 27 -2.12 -8.64 -12.95
C ARG A 27 -2.93 -9.20 -14.10
N SER A 28 -2.31 -10.03 -14.93
CA SER A 28 -2.97 -10.92 -15.90
C SER A 28 -2.56 -12.38 -15.62
N PHE A 29 -2.99 -13.31 -16.49
CA PHE A 29 -2.61 -14.72 -16.35
C PHE A 29 -1.10 -14.95 -16.57
N ASP A 30 -0.42 -14.06 -17.29
CA ASP A 30 0.98 -14.20 -17.73
C ASP A 30 1.85 -13.00 -17.35
N GLN A 31 1.29 -11.98 -16.70
CA GLN A 31 2.01 -10.76 -16.36
C GLN A 31 1.66 -10.24 -14.97
N LEU A 32 2.67 -9.76 -14.32
CA LEU A 32 2.59 -9.07 -13.04
C LEU A 32 3.42 -7.79 -13.10
N SER A 33 2.80 -6.65 -12.84
CA SER A 33 3.47 -5.36 -12.88
C SER A 33 3.17 -4.56 -11.61
N HIS A 34 4.21 -3.95 -11.03
CA HIS A 34 4.12 -3.10 -9.86
C HIS A 34 4.35 -1.64 -10.24
N GLN A 35 3.44 -0.79 -9.83
CA GLN A 35 3.58 0.66 -9.95
C GLN A 35 3.82 1.25 -8.56
N TYR A 36 5.05 1.69 -8.31
CA TYR A 36 5.48 2.29 -7.05
C TYR A 36 5.12 3.78 -7.07
N GLN A 37 4.06 4.16 -6.36
CA GLN A 37 3.44 5.49 -6.48
C GLN A 37 3.80 6.44 -5.33
N GLY A 38 4.44 5.96 -4.28
CA GLY A 38 4.80 6.74 -3.09
C GLY A 38 4.39 6.03 -1.81
N TYR A 39 3.74 6.76 -0.90
CA TYR A 39 3.40 6.23 0.42
C TYR A 39 1.97 6.56 0.80
N THR A 40 1.44 5.83 1.75
CA THR A 40 0.18 6.12 2.44
C THR A 40 0.48 6.38 3.91
N LEU A 41 0.14 7.57 4.39
CA LEU A 41 0.09 7.88 5.81
C LEU A 41 -1.23 7.35 6.36
N VAL A 42 -1.15 6.50 7.36
CA VAL A 42 -2.30 6.06 8.16
C VAL A 42 -2.35 6.95 9.39
N LEU A 43 -3.38 7.78 9.50
CA LEU A 43 -3.49 8.81 10.53
C LEU A 43 -4.65 8.51 11.48
N ARG A 44 -4.44 8.76 12.75
CA ARG A 44 -5.52 8.99 13.71
C ARG A 44 -5.93 10.47 13.58
N ASP A 45 -7.19 10.69 13.25
CA ASP A 45 -7.73 12.04 13.09
C ASP A 45 -7.76 12.78 14.44
N ASP A 46 -7.38 14.06 14.44
CA ASP A 46 -7.39 14.87 15.67
C ASP A 46 -8.79 15.29 16.11
N GLU A 47 -9.69 15.51 15.13
CA GLU A 47 -11.07 15.92 15.38
C GLU A 47 -11.99 14.73 15.71
N ALA A 48 -11.62 13.53 15.22
CA ALA A 48 -12.35 12.29 15.45
C ALA A 48 -11.36 11.14 15.73
N PRO A 49 -10.84 10.99 16.96
CA PRO A 49 -9.76 10.05 17.31
C PRO A 49 -10.08 8.57 17.07
N GLU A 50 -11.35 8.20 16.98
CA GLU A 50 -11.81 6.86 16.57
C GLU A 50 -11.70 6.63 15.06
N THR A 51 -11.54 7.71 14.28
CA THR A 51 -11.43 7.64 12.81
C THR A 51 -9.98 7.50 12.38
N VAL A 52 -9.73 6.54 11.53
CA VAL A 52 -8.44 6.33 10.86
C VAL A 52 -8.56 6.78 9.42
N ARG A 53 -7.72 7.72 9.00
CA ARG A 53 -7.65 8.22 7.62
C ARG A 53 -6.42 7.68 6.90
N ARG A 54 -6.55 7.39 5.63
CA ARG A 54 -5.45 6.94 4.76
C ARG A 54 -5.19 7.99 3.70
N ILE A 55 -4.05 8.67 3.82
CA ILE A 55 -3.67 9.81 2.97
C ILE A 55 -2.51 9.41 2.08
N ALA A 56 -2.71 9.40 0.76
CA ALA A 56 -1.65 9.15 -0.21
C ALA A 56 -0.74 10.36 -0.38
N ILE A 57 0.57 10.15 -0.26
CA ILE A 57 1.61 11.15 -0.49
C ILE A 57 2.60 10.67 -1.56
N GLY A 58 3.19 11.61 -2.27
CA GLY A 58 4.25 11.30 -3.24
C GLY A 58 5.57 10.92 -2.57
N PRO A 59 6.48 10.24 -3.31
CA PRO A 59 7.78 9.83 -2.77
C PRO A 59 8.61 11.02 -2.29
N GLY A 60 8.63 12.14 -3.02
CA GLY A 60 9.37 13.35 -2.63
C GLY A 60 8.94 13.94 -1.29
N ALA A 61 7.65 13.84 -0.92
CA ALA A 61 7.18 14.28 0.38
C ALA A 61 7.75 13.41 1.51
N HIS A 62 7.80 12.10 1.30
CA HIS A 62 8.42 11.19 2.29
C HIS A 62 9.94 11.37 2.36
N THR A 63 10.62 11.51 1.23
CA THR A 63 12.06 11.80 1.20
C THR A 63 12.39 13.06 1.98
N LYS A 64 11.61 14.13 1.81
CA LYS A 64 11.80 15.40 2.50
C LYS A 64 11.60 15.32 4.01
N HIS A 65 10.53 14.66 4.44
CA HIS A 65 10.10 14.70 5.84
C HIS A 65 10.44 13.44 6.63
N GLN A 66 10.71 12.32 5.94
CA GLN A 66 11.00 11.02 6.57
C GLN A 66 9.97 10.69 7.66
N PHE A 67 8.70 10.69 7.27
CA PHE A 67 7.60 10.47 8.19
C PHE A 67 7.74 9.13 8.94
N ARG A 68 7.43 9.17 10.24
CA ARG A 68 7.47 8.01 11.13
C ARG A 68 6.25 7.96 12.05
N ILE A 69 6.06 6.84 12.69
CA ILE A 69 4.98 6.66 13.67
C ILE A 69 5.13 7.69 14.80
N GLY A 70 4.00 8.29 15.18
CA GLY A 70 3.93 9.32 16.23
C GLY A 70 4.17 10.74 15.72
N ASP A 71 4.57 10.93 14.45
CA ASP A 71 4.60 12.27 13.85
C ASP A 71 3.19 12.85 13.83
N ARG A 72 3.08 14.17 14.07
CA ARG A 72 1.84 14.90 13.87
C ARG A 72 1.94 15.70 12.59
N VAL A 73 0.95 15.53 11.73
CA VAL A 73 0.94 16.11 10.38
C VAL A 73 -0.37 16.80 10.09
N SER A 74 -0.34 17.81 9.23
CA SER A 74 -1.53 18.49 8.72
C SER A 74 -1.43 18.75 7.22
N GLY A 75 -2.56 19.03 6.60
CA GLY A 75 -2.62 19.36 5.18
C GLY A 75 -4.03 19.42 4.63
N THR A 76 -4.10 19.51 3.30
CA THR A 76 -5.35 19.44 2.55
C THR A 76 -5.23 18.34 1.51
N ALA A 77 -6.27 17.55 1.32
CA ALA A 77 -6.29 16.45 0.36
C ALA A 77 -7.65 16.32 -0.33
N HIS A 78 -7.67 15.66 -1.48
CA HIS A 78 -8.89 15.36 -2.22
C HIS A 78 -9.29 13.91 -1.99
N ARG A 79 -10.59 13.65 -1.93
CA ARG A 79 -11.10 12.27 -1.89
C ARG A 79 -10.76 11.54 -3.18
N VAL A 80 -10.36 10.29 -3.08
CA VAL A 80 -10.15 9.40 -4.23
C VAL A 80 -11.46 9.22 -4.98
N PRO A 81 -11.47 9.38 -6.32
CA PRO A 81 -12.69 9.30 -7.12
C PRO A 81 -13.37 7.93 -7.07
N ASP A 82 -12.58 6.87 -7.05
CA ASP A 82 -13.06 5.50 -7.00
C ASP A 82 -12.31 4.71 -5.92
N PRO A 83 -12.96 4.44 -4.77
CA PRO A 83 -12.33 3.79 -3.63
C PRO A 83 -11.95 2.31 -3.86
N VAL A 84 -12.41 1.66 -4.93
CA VAL A 84 -12.01 0.28 -5.22
C VAL A 84 -10.67 0.22 -5.96
N THR A 85 -10.23 1.33 -6.54
CA THR A 85 -8.97 1.42 -7.28
C THR A 85 -7.79 1.92 -6.45
N GLU A 86 -8.03 2.30 -5.20
CA GLU A 86 -7.02 2.90 -4.36
C GLU A 86 -7.28 2.59 -2.88
N TRP A 87 -6.24 2.12 -2.18
CA TRP A 87 -6.36 1.84 -0.76
C TRP A 87 -6.36 3.10 0.11
N ALA A 88 -5.70 4.17 -0.34
CA ALA A 88 -5.83 5.47 0.30
C ALA A 88 -7.23 6.06 0.05
N GLU A 89 -7.77 6.78 1.03
CA GLU A 89 -9.06 7.48 0.91
C GLU A 89 -8.91 8.85 0.28
N PHE A 90 -7.74 9.45 0.47
CA PHE A 90 -7.44 10.80 0.01
C PHE A 90 -6.08 10.85 -0.68
N TYR A 91 -5.96 11.76 -1.65
CA TYR A 91 -4.78 11.92 -2.50
C TYR A 91 -4.59 13.41 -2.90
N ARG A 92 -3.59 13.71 -3.73
CA ARG A 92 -3.29 15.08 -4.17
C ARG A 92 -3.16 16.05 -2.99
N VAL A 93 -2.29 15.68 -2.07
CA VAL A 93 -2.04 16.48 -0.87
C VAL A 93 -1.36 17.79 -1.21
N SER A 94 -1.85 18.86 -0.62
CA SER A 94 -1.23 20.19 -0.67
C SER A 94 -1.06 20.75 0.74
N GLY A 95 -0.09 21.65 0.92
CA GLY A 95 0.20 22.26 2.22
C GLY A 95 0.58 21.26 3.30
N LEU A 96 1.15 20.09 2.93
CA LEU A 96 1.58 19.08 3.89
C LEU A 96 2.66 19.61 4.82
N ARG A 97 2.43 19.53 6.11
CA ARG A 97 3.33 20.00 7.16
C ARG A 97 3.57 18.90 8.18
N LEU A 98 4.81 18.81 8.64
CA LEU A 98 5.17 18.08 9.84
C LEU A 98 5.08 19.07 11.01
N GLU A 99 4.02 18.99 11.79
CA GLU A 99 3.75 19.90 12.91
C GLU A 99 4.61 19.55 14.13
N ARG A 100 4.76 18.27 14.38
CA ARG A 100 5.58 17.77 15.49
C ARG A 100 6.18 16.41 15.13
N ARG A 101 7.46 16.24 15.46
CA ARG A 101 8.15 14.97 15.32
C ARG A 101 7.73 13.99 16.42
N GLY A 102 7.37 12.79 16.03
CA GLY A 102 7.14 11.67 16.94
C GLY A 102 8.42 11.23 17.66
N PRO A 103 8.31 10.45 18.74
CA PRO A 103 9.47 9.86 19.39
C PRO A 103 10.25 8.98 18.43
N GLU A 104 11.54 8.82 18.66
CA GLU A 104 12.31 7.80 17.93
C GLU A 104 11.74 6.44 18.27
N GLY A 105 11.28 5.75 17.21
CA GLY A 105 10.65 4.45 17.38
C GLY A 105 11.64 3.44 17.93
N GLN A 106 11.23 2.69 18.95
CA GLN A 106 11.95 1.49 19.35
C GLN A 106 11.87 0.51 18.19
N GLN A 107 13.03 0.17 17.63
CA GLN A 107 13.15 -0.86 16.62
C GLN A 107 12.63 -2.19 17.19
N ARG A 108 11.65 -2.75 16.54
CA ARG A 108 11.28 -4.16 16.71
C ARG A 108 11.55 -4.86 15.39
N PRO A 109 12.59 -5.68 15.28
CA PRO A 109 12.77 -6.44 14.05
C PRO A 109 11.46 -7.14 13.66
N PRO A 110 11.06 -7.12 12.39
CA PRO A 110 11.83 -6.69 11.21
C PRO A 110 11.63 -5.22 10.79
N ASP A 111 11.30 -4.33 11.72
CA ASP A 111 11.02 -2.93 11.35
C ASP A 111 12.31 -2.21 10.90
N PRO A 112 12.22 -1.26 9.94
CA PRO A 112 13.37 -0.49 9.49
C PRO A 112 13.95 0.39 10.61
N GLU A 113 15.21 0.80 10.45
CA GLU A 113 15.88 1.70 11.38
C GLU A 113 15.10 3.01 11.60
N GLY A 114 15.04 3.46 12.85
CA GLY A 114 14.36 4.70 13.24
C GLY A 114 12.84 4.70 13.04
N GLY A 115 12.21 3.56 12.68
CA GLY A 115 10.78 3.49 12.42
C GLY A 115 10.31 4.26 11.18
N ILE A 116 11.25 4.64 10.30
CA ILE A 116 10.99 5.33 9.04
C ILE A 116 10.69 4.28 7.96
N ALA A 117 9.65 4.47 7.15
CA ALA A 117 9.36 3.58 6.03
C ALA A 117 10.54 3.59 5.04
N VAL A 118 10.89 2.42 4.54
CA VAL A 118 11.99 2.26 3.57
C VAL A 118 11.68 2.93 2.24
N SER A 119 12.73 3.21 1.45
CA SER A 119 12.56 3.76 0.12
C SER A 119 11.84 2.79 -0.83
N LEU A 120 11.26 3.31 -1.91
CA LEU A 120 10.55 2.49 -2.90
C LEU A 120 11.49 1.52 -3.62
N GLU A 121 12.78 1.84 -3.72
CA GLU A 121 13.83 0.99 -4.28
C GLU A 121 14.03 -0.26 -3.41
N VAL A 122 13.97 -0.12 -2.08
CA VAL A 122 14.06 -1.25 -1.15
C VAL A 122 12.85 -2.16 -1.29
N TYR A 123 11.63 -1.61 -1.40
CA TYR A 123 10.44 -2.43 -1.69
C TYR A 123 10.62 -3.21 -3.00
N ARG A 124 11.13 -2.56 -4.05
CA ARG A 124 11.37 -3.19 -5.35
C ARG A 124 12.41 -4.30 -5.25
N ALA A 125 13.50 -4.06 -4.57
CA ALA A 125 14.59 -5.03 -4.41
C ALA A 125 14.17 -6.26 -3.60
N ASN A 126 13.35 -6.07 -2.56
CA ASN A 126 12.88 -7.19 -1.74
C ASN A 126 11.83 -8.06 -2.44
N GLY A 127 11.08 -7.48 -3.39
CA GLY A 127 9.91 -8.13 -3.96
C GLY A 127 8.81 -8.38 -2.93
N HIS A 128 7.75 -9.05 -3.35
CA HIS A 128 6.58 -9.27 -2.51
C HIS A 128 6.28 -10.75 -2.30
N ARG A 129 5.63 -11.05 -1.18
CA ARG A 129 5.05 -12.36 -0.88
C ARG A 129 3.58 -12.19 -0.49
N ARG A 130 2.74 -13.15 -0.84
CA ARG A 130 1.32 -13.14 -0.40
C ARG A 130 1.26 -13.15 1.11
N LEU A 131 0.50 -12.22 1.67
CA LEU A 131 0.30 -12.11 3.11
C LEU A 131 -1.15 -12.50 3.44
N ASP A 132 -1.34 -13.27 4.50
CA ASP A 132 -2.67 -13.54 5.02
C ASP A 132 -3.36 -12.24 5.45
N ALA A 133 -4.62 -12.06 5.02
CA ALA A 133 -5.32 -10.79 5.22
C ALA A 133 -5.56 -10.48 6.71
N LYS A 134 -5.87 -11.49 7.51
CA LYS A 134 -6.07 -11.33 8.95
C LYS A 134 -4.75 -10.92 9.63
N THR A 135 -3.66 -11.59 9.25
CA THR A 135 -2.30 -11.24 9.73
C THR A 135 -1.92 -9.82 9.33
N CYS A 136 -2.25 -9.39 8.11
CA CYS A 136 -1.99 -8.02 7.67
C CYS A 136 -2.70 -6.97 8.56
N ILE A 137 -3.94 -7.23 8.92
CA ILE A 137 -4.75 -6.32 9.74
C ILE A 137 -4.31 -6.35 11.21
N GLU A 138 -4.09 -7.51 11.79
CA GLU A 138 -3.87 -7.66 13.23
C GLU A 138 -2.39 -7.50 13.64
N GLN A 139 -1.47 -8.07 12.85
CA GLN A 139 -0.05 -8.13 13.20
C GLN A 139 0.81 -7.11 12.46
N CYS A 140 0.38 -6.74 11.24
CA CYS A 140 1.15 -5.88 10.36
C CYS A 140 0.52 -4.48 10.17
N ALA A 141 -0.49 -4.09 10.98
CA ALA A 141 -1.17 -2.81 10.84
C ALA A 141 -0.20 -1.61 10.85
N ARG A 142 0.80 -1.63 11.73
CA ARG A 142 1.84 -0.59 11.86
C ARG A 142 3.15 -0.94 11.14
N CYS A 143 3.29 -2.17 10.65
CA CYS A 143 4.50 -2.62 9.98
C CYS A 143 4.62 -2.00 8.59
N PRO A 144 5.74 -1.37 8.22
CA PRO A 144 5.92 -0.75 6.91
C PRO A 144 5.99 -1.79 5.78
N TRP A 145 6.29 -3.06 6.09
CA TRP A 145 6.41 -4.12 5.11
C TRP A 145 5.11 -4.80 4.71
N GLY A 146 4.10 -4.77 5.59
CA GLY A 146 2.78 -5.36 5.31
C GLY A 146 1.90 -4.34 4.60
N LEU A 147 1.55 -4.58 3.35
CA LEU A 147 0.81 -3.66 2.50
C LEU A 147 -0.53 -4.24 2.09
N THR A 148 -1.52 -3.37 1.99
CA THR A 148 -2.76 -3.62 1.25
C THR A 148 -2.66 -2.86 -0.07
N MET A 149 -2.79 -3.57 -1.18
CA MET A 149 -2.57 -3.03 -2.52
C MET A 149 -3.85 -3.13 -3.33
N ALA A 150 -4.19 -2.05 -4.03
CA ALA A 150 -5.20 -2.12 -5.07
C ALA A 150 -4.62 -2.92 -6.25
N THR A 151 -5.31 -3.99 -6.61
CA THR A 151 -4.89 -4.89 -7.68
C THR A 151 -5.89 -4.81 -8.82
N GLU A 152 -5.40 -4.38 -9.97
CA GLU A 152 -6.13 -4.41 -11.23
C GLU A 152 -5.93 -5.76 -11.90
N ILE A 153 -7.02 -6.49 -12.15
CA ILE A 153 -6.99 -7.79 -12.79
C ILE A 153 -7.54 -7.65 -14.20
N ILE A 154 -6.70 -7.92 -15.18
CA ILE A 154 -7.09 -7.97 -16.58
C ILE A 154 -7.88 -9.25 -16.80
N LEU A 155 -9.16 -9.11 -17.16
CA LEU A 155 -10.08 -10.25 -17.37
C LEU A 155 -9.97 -10.85 -18.77
N ASP A 156 -9.55 -10.02 -19.73
CA ASP A 156 -9.52 -10.39 -21.14
C ASP A 156 -8.24 -9.81 -21.77
N GLN A 157 -7.30 -10.68 -22.11
CA GLN A 157 -6.02 -10.24 -22.71
C GLN A 157 -6.18 -9.56 -24.07
N TRP A 158 -7.26 -9.86 -24.80
CA TRP A 158 -7.56 -9.24 -26.11
C TRP A 158 -8.27 -7.89 -25.95
N ASN A 159 -8.83 -7.64 -24.76
CA ASN A 159 -9.40 -6.37 -24.37
C ASN A 159 -8.90 -5.96 -22.98
N PRO A 160 -7.68 -5.42 -22.88
CA PRO A 160 -7.07 -5.06 -21.57
C PRO A 160 -7.82 -4.01 -20.77
N SER A 161 -8.75 -3.29 -21.39
CA SER A 161 -9.63 -2.34 -20.69
C SER A 161 -10.71 -3.04 -19.85
N LYS A 162 -10.95 -4.32 -20.09
CA LYS A 162 -11.88 -5.14 -19.30
C LYS A 162 -11.20 -5.64 -18.04
N THR A 163 -11.28 -4.86 -17.00
CA THR A 163 -10.59 -5.14 -15.73
C THR A 163 -11.56 -5.33 -14.57
N LYS A 164 -11.06 -5.94 -13.50
CA LYS A 164 -11.71 -6.03 -12.20
C LYS A 164 -10.70 -5.64 -11.13
N TRP A 165 -11.18 -4.91 -10.15
CA TRP A 165 -10.37 -4.49 -9.02
C TRP A 165 -10.65 -5.33 -7.77
N ARG A 166 -9.60 -5.56 -6.97
CA ARG A 166 -9.69 -6.08 -5.62
C ARG A 166 -8.52 -5.60 -4.78
N PHE A 167 -8.66 -5.63 -3.46
CA PHE A 167 -7.52 -5.42 -2.57
C PHE A 167 -6.83 -6.75 -2.27
N GLU A 168 -5.52 -6.73 -2.34
CA GLU A 168 -4.66 -7.85 -1.99
C GLU A 168 -3.65 -7.43 -0.92
N THR A 169 -3.30 -8.37 -0.05
CA THR A 169 -2.34 -8.13 1.02
C THR A 169 -1.01 -8.82 0.71
N HIS A 170 0.09 -8.08 0.85
CA HIS A 170 1.44 -8.55 0.53
C HIS A 170 2.44 -8.10 1.59
N CYS A 171 3.53 -8.86 1.72
CA CYS A 171 4.65 -8.55 2.59
C CYS A 171 5.92 -8.37 1.76
N TYR A 172 6.60 -7.24 1.95
CA TYR A 172 7.89 -6.92 1.36
C TYR A 172 9.05 -7.05 2.35
N GLY A 173 8.79 -7.56 3.54
CA GLY A 173 9.76 -7.66 4.61
C GLY A 173 10.66 -8.88 4.51
N PRO A 174 11.61 -9.00 5.45
CA PRO A 174 12.55 -10.10 5.52
C PRO A 174 11.85 -11.46 5.54
N ARG A 175 12.46 -12.48 4.91
CA ARG A 175 11.92 -13.83 4.83
C ARG A 175 11.74 -14.49 6.21
N GLY A 176 12.64 -14.24 7.14
CA GLY A 176 12.60 -14.78 8.50
C GLY A 176 11.66 -14.04 9.47
N CYS A 177 10.73 -13.20 8.97
CA CYS A 177 9.82 -12.48 9.85
C CYS A 177 8.91 -13.44 10.64
N PRO A 178 8.93 -13.42 11.98
CA PRO A 178 8.14 -14.34 12.80
C PRO A 178 6.63 -14.06 12.74
N ARG A 179 6.25 -12.87 12.29
CA ARG A 179 4.83 -12.46 12.11
C ARG A 179 4.28 -12.85 10.75
N TYR A 180 5.12 -13.31 9.82
CA TYR A 180 4.68 -13.63 8.47
C TYR A 180 3.83 -14.90 8.44
N LYS A 181 2.67 -14.80 7.81
CA LYS A 181 1.82 -15.93 7.45
C LYS A 181 1.45 -15.81 5.99
N ALA A 182 1.72 -16.84 5.20
CA ALA A 182 1.39 -16.87 3.79
C ALA A 182 -0.12 -16.75 3.57
N GLY A 183 -0.53 -15.89 2.64
CA GLY A 183 -1.90 -15.81 2.17
C GLY A 183 -2.25 -16.96 1.20
N PRO A 184 -3.55 -17.16 0.91
CA PRO A 184 -3.97 -18.18 -0.04
C PRO A 184 -3.49 -17.84 -1.46
N PRO A 185 -3.34 -18.86 -2.33
CA PRO A 185 -3.05 -18.64 -3.75
C PRO A 185 -4.06 -17.70 -4.39
N ARG A 186 -3.59 -16.83 -5.27
CA ARG A 186 -4.43 -15.85 -5.98
C ARG A 186 -4.92 -16.48 -7.28
N ARG A 187 -6.19 -16.30 -7.58
CA ARG A 187 -6.78 -16.75 -8.84
C ARG A 187 -6.99 -15.57 -9.77
N VAL A 188 -6.60 -15.74 -11.00
CA VAL A 188 -6.83 -14.78 -12.09
C VAL A 188 -7.40 -15.53 -13.31
N PRO A 189 -8.18 -14.86 -14.16
CA PRO A 189 -8.66 -15.46 -15.39
C PRO A 189 -7.48 -15.92 -16.27
N GLY A 190 -7.57 -17.11 -16.83
CA GLY A 190 -6.58 -17.63 -17.77
C GLY A 190 -6.78 -17.09 -19.19
N ARG A 191 -5.97 -17.59 -20.13
CA ARG A 191 -5.96 -17.15 -21.53
C ARG A 191 -7.28 -17.44 -22.27
N LYS A 192 -7.95 -18.56 -21.94
CA LYS A 192 -9.20 -18.96 -22.57
C LYS A 192 -10.38 -18.73 -21.61
N PRO A 193 -11.59 -18.48 -22.12
CA PRO A 193 -12.79 -18.41 -21.29
C PRO A 193 -12.91 -19.64 -20.40
N GLY A 194 -13.21 -19.43 -19.11
CA GLY A 194 -13.34 -20.50 -18.11
C GLY A 194 -12.04 -21.03 -17.53
N MET A 195 -10.88 -20.68 -18.10
CA MET A 195 -9.59 -21.01 -17.48
C MET A 195 -9.33 -20.14 -16.26
N VAL A 196 -8.70 -20.75 -15.26
CA VAL A 196 -8.20 -20.06 -14.08
C VAL A 196 -6.72 -20.31 -13.95
N TRP A 197 -5.95 -19.24 -13.85
CA TRP A 197 -4.54 -19.30 -13.49
C TRP A 197 -4.40 -19.14 -11.99
N ILE A 198 -3.54 -19.92 -11.38
CA ILE A 198 -3.18 -19.78 -9.97
C ILE A 198 -1.82 -19.09 -9.95
N ASP A 199 -1.79 -17.94 -9.32
CA ASP A 199 -0.56 -17.20 -9.09
C ASP A 199 0.21 -17.87 -7.96
N ASP A 200 1.21 -18.63 -8.30
CA ASP A 200 2.22 -19.08 -7.35
C ASP A 200 3.21 -17.93 -7.11
N ASP A 201 3.85 -17.90 -5.94
CA ASP A 201 4.89 -16.91 -5.64
C ASP A 201 6.14 -17.22 -6.50
N ILE A 202 6.09 -16.88 -7.80
CA ILE A 202 7.18 -17.11 -8.75
C ILE A 202 8.49 -16.51 -8.25
N GLU A 203 8.42 -15.36 -7.57
CA GLU A 203 9.60 -14.74 -6.95
C GLU A 203 10.22 -15.57 -5.80
N ARG A 204 9.54 -16.62 -5.35
CA ARG A 204 10.05 -17.51 -4.32
C ARG A 204 11.04 -18.52 -4.88
N GLU A 205 10.82 -19.01 -6.10
CA GLU A 205 11.67 -20.03 -6.72
C GLU A 205 12.96 -19.45 -7.30
N GLU A 206 12.90 -18.25 -7.88
CA GLU A 206 14.09 -17.59 -8.44
C GLU A 206 15.11 -17.14 -7.38
N ARG A 207 14.68 -16.88 -6.13
CA ARG A 207 15.58 -16.46 -5.06
C ARG A 207 16.12 -17.59 -4.20
N ASP A 208 15.51 -18.75 -4.23
CA ASP A 208 16.01 -19.93 -3.50
C ASP A 208 17.03 -20.71 -4.33
N GLY A 209 17.32 -20.29 -5.58
CA GLY A 209 18.30 -20.86 -6.50
C GLY A 209 19.66 -20.13 -6.54
N GLU A 210 19.87 -19.09 -5.73
CA GLU A 210 21.16 -18.44 -5.45
C GLU A 210 21.52 -18.73 -3.97
#